data_5df913befa550ca9bd15161340201ab5
#
_entry.id   5df913befa550ca9bd15161340201ab5
#
_cell.length_a   1.000
_cell.length_b   1.000
_cell.length_c   1.000
_cell.angle_alpha   90.00
_cell.angle_beta   90.00
_cell.angle_gamma   90.00
#
_symmetry.space_group_name_H-M   'P 1'
#
loop_
_entity.id
_entity.type
_entity.pdbx_description
1 polymer ?
#
loop_
_entity_poly.entity_id
_entity_poly.type
_entity_poly.pdbx_seq_one_letter_code
_entity_poly.pdbx_strand_id
1 'polypeptide(L)'
;MMPLCGQQSGAPQPQPAIIGTVTDIQNEAIPDADVTLEGLVPADHAAARSNAQGFFTFTGLRPGVPYHLVVAAKGFADWNSHAITLQPGQQLDLGDIRLNIAVVQTTVTAVSTEEIATRQVKAEEKQRVIGIFPNFFVTYEEHPAPLTPKLKFRLALRATIDPVNFIATGAFAGMNQAGDTPDYQQGAVGYAQRYGAAYADGFTNIMVGGAILPSLLHQDPRYFYKGTGSVKSRILQAAAFSVLCKGDNGRWQFNYSSIGGDLASGAISNIYYPPSNRSASLVFVNALLGMGGRVADDLAQEFVFKKLTTRRHK
;
A
#
# COMPACT_ATOMS: atom_id res chain seq x y z
N MET A 1 91.38 33.43 12.86
CA MET A 1 90.91 32.80 11.63
C MET A 1 89.75 31.84 12.01
N MET A 2 88.50 32.24 11.78
CA MET A 2 87.34 31.41 11.94
C MET A 2 86.84 31.02 10.52
N PRO A 3 86.49 29.74 10.28
CA PRO A 3 85.86 29.38 9.02
C PRO A 3 84.37 29.71 9.02
N LEU A 4 83.92 30.41 8.00
CA LEU A 4 82.49 30.57 7.67
C LEU A 4 81.88 29.23 7.34
N CYS A 5 80.86 28.85 8.10
CA CYS A 5 79.99 27.74 7.80
C CYS A 5 79.00 28.20 6.70
N GLY A 6 79.16 27.72 5.47
CA GLY A 6 78.21 27.99 4.39
C GLY A 6 76.88 27.27 4.65
N GLN A 7 75.77 28.05 4.78
CA GLN A 7 74.41 27.53 4.70
C GLN A 7 74.13 27.06 3.26
N GLN A 8 74.09 25.75 3.05
CA GLN A 8 73.52 25.18 1.81
C GLN A 8 72.01 25.43 1.85
N SER A 9 71.51 26.36 1.03
CA SER A 9 70.12 26.49 0.68
C SER A 9 69.70 25.20 -0.05
N GLY A 10 69.00 24.29 0.66
CA GLY A 10 68.42 23.12 0.02
C GLY A 10 67.43 23.57 -1.04
N ALA A 11 67.61 23.13 -2.27
CA ALA A 11 66.62 23.30 -3.34
C ALA A 11 65.27 22.76 -2.86
N PRO A 12 64.15 23.44 -3.13
CA PRO A 12 62.82 22.94 -2.75
C PRO A 12 62.62 21.56 -3.35
N GLN A 13 62.44 20.55 -2.52
CA GLN A 13 62.14 19.19 -3.00
C GLN A 13 60.79 19.24 -3.69
N PRO A 14 60.61 18.62 -4.87
CA PRO A 14 59.35 18.55 -5.56
C PRO A 14 58.33 17.88 -4.64
N GLN A 15 57.16 18.52 -4.47
CA GLN A 15 56.10 17.99 -3.65
C GLN A 15 55.35 16.90 -4.41
N PRO A 16 54.90 15.81 -3.73
CA PRO A 16 54.14 14.78 -4.38
C PRO A 16 52.84 15.33 -4.99
N ALA A 17 52.46 14.77 -6.14
CA ALA A 17 51.27 15.17 -6.87
C ALA A 17 50.55 13.96 -7.45
N ILE A 18 49.24 14.07 -7.61
CA ILE A 18 48.38 13.12 -8.33
C ILE A 18 47.72 13.86 -9.48
N ILE A 19 47.79 13.29 -10.67
CA ILE A 19 47.14 13.80 -11.88
C ILE A 19 46.33 12.69 -12.52
N GLY A 20 45.30 13.04 -13.30
CA GLY A 20 44.52 12.11 -14.07
C GLY A 20 43.48 12.78 -14.95
N THR A 21 42.83 12.01 -15.78
CA THR A 21 41.77 12.48 -16.67
C THR A 21 40.49 11.67 -16.42
N VAL A 22 39.37 12.36 -16.32
CA VAL A 22 38.04 11.72 -16.15
C VAL A 22 37.37 11.61 -17.50
N THR A 23 37.03 10.38 -17.90
CA THR A 23 36.38 10.07 -19.18
C THR A 23 35.17 9.18 -19.00
N ASP A 24 34.31 9.12 -20.00
CA ASP A 24 33.25 8.13 -20.10
C ASP A 24 33.72 6.82 -20.75
N ILE A 25 32.80 5.88 -20.97
CA ILE A 25 33.08 4.58 -21.62
C ILE A 25 33.49 4.71 -23.11
N GLN A 26 33.20 5.84 -23.77
CA GLN A 26 33.60 6.17 -25.13
C GLN A 26 34.93 6.92 -25.21
N ASN A 27 35.59 7.16 -24.07
CA ASN A 27 36.77 7.99 -23.88
C ASN A 27 36.53 9.50 -24.18
N GLU A 28 35.26 9.97 -24.05
CA GLU A 28 34.97 11.39 -24.09
C GLU A 28 35.25 12.01 -22.70
N ALA A 29 35.88 13.20 -22.72
CA ALA A 29 36.24 13.90 -21.49
C ALA A 29 34.97 14.33 -20.72
N ILE A 30 34.96 14.12 -19.41
CA ILE A 30 33.90 14.57 -18.52
C ILE A 30 34.37 15.84 -17.79
N PRO A 31 33.87 17.03 -18.18
CA PRO A 31 34.16 18.26 -17.46
C PRO A 31 33.35 18.37 -16.18
N ASP A 32 33.82 19.22 -15.24
CA ASP A 32 33.17 19.52 -13.96
C ASP A 32 32.83 18.29 -13.08
N ALA A 33 33.56 17.17 -13.26
CA ALA A 33 33.51 16.07 -12.35
C ALA A 33 34.11 16.48 -11.00
N ASP A 34 33.41 16.22 -9.91
CA ASP A 34 33.90 16.44 -8.56
C ASP A 34 34.90 15.32 -8.19
N VAL A 35 36.16 15.70 -7.96
CA VAL A 35 37.24 14.79 -7.58
C VAL A 35 37.62 15.08 -6.14
N THR A 36 37.42 14.13 -5.24
CA THR A 36 37.72 14.26 -3.81
C THR A 36 38.87 13.34 -3.44
N LEU A 37 39.88 13.87 -2.78
CA LEU A 37 40.99 13.11 -2.21
C LEU A 37 40.80 13.02 -0.69
N GLU A 38 40.75 11.82 -0.16
CA GLU A 38 40.53 11.54 1.27
C GLU A 38 41.79 10.88 1.85
N GLY A 39 42.38 11.49 2.87
CA GLY A 39 43.49 10.93 3.65
C GLY A 39 43.05 10.58 5.09
N LEU A 40 44.03 10.19 5.93
CA LEU A 40 43.77 9.73 7.30
C LEU A 40 43.25 10.80 8.26
N VAL A 41 43.57 12.05 8.00
CA VAL A 41 43.17 13.20 8.85
C VAL A 41 42.55 14.31 7.99
N PRO A 42 41.71 15.21 8.52
CA PRO A 42 41.06 16.26 7.74
C PRO A 42 42.04 17.16 6.95
N ALA A 43 43.26 17.31 7.42
CA ALA A 43 44.30 18.08 6.73
C ALA A 43 44.79 17.39 5.44
N ASP A 44 44.49 16.13 5.25
CA ASP A 44 44.84 15.33 4.06
C ASP A 44 43.70 15.23 3.06
N HIS A 45 42.60 15.95 3.31
CA HIS A 45 41.46 16.00 2.39
C HIS A 45 41.65 17.17 1.43
N ALA A 46 41.43 16.91 0.14
CA ALA A 46 41.45 17.92 -0.91
C ALA A 46 40.33 17.63 -1.91
N ALA A 47 39.82 18.69 -2.53
CA ALA A 47 38.82 18.58 -3.60
C ALA A 47 39.27 19.38 -4.80
N ALA A 48 39.02 18.85 -5.99
CA ALA A 48 39.29 19.49 -7.27
C ALA A 48 38.13 19.19 -8.23
N ARG A 49 38.05 19.94 -9.34
CA ARG A 49 37.13 19.64 -10.44
C ARG A 49 37.92 19.39 -11.71
N SER A 50 37.42 18.47 -12.51
CA SER A 50 38.00 18.27 -13.85
C SER A 50 37.71 19.47 -14.75
N ASN A 51 38.69 19.83 -15.57
CA ASN A 51 38.56 20.91 -16.55
C ASN A 51 37.79 20.45 -17.82
N ALA A 52 37.74 21.31 -18.85
CA ALA A 52 37.06 21.02 -20.12
C ALA A 52 37.61 19.79 -20.86
N GLN A 53 38.83 19.37 -20.58
CA GLN A 53 39.49 18.17 -21.13
C GLN A 53 39.41 16.98 -20.17
N GLY A 54 38.61 17.06 -19.09
CA GLY A 54 38.48 16.03 -18.04
C GLY A 54 39.68 15.96 -17.08
N PHE A 55 40.71 16.82 -17.25
CA PHE A 55 41.95 16.76 -16.47
C PHE A 55 41.77 17.36 -15.07
N PHE A 56 42.36 16.70 -14.06
CA PHE A 56 42.47 17.20 -12.70
C PHE A 56 43.87 17.01 -12.13
N THR A 57 44.21 17.78 -11.10
CA THR A 57 45.51 17.68 -10.41
C THR A 57 45.39 18.02 -8.93
N PHE A 58 46.10 17.25 -8.11
CA PHE A 58 46.36 17.56 -6.70
C PHE A 58 47.86 17.72 -6.50
N THR A 59 48.28 18.81 -5.91
CA THR A 59 49.68 19.12 -5.59
C THR A 59 49.88 19.36 -4.11
N GLY A 60 51.12 19.28 -3.63
CA GLY A 60 51.41 19.56 -2.22
C GLY A 60 50.95 18.46 -1.25
N LEU A 61 50.83 17.23 -1.76
CA LEU A 61 50.42 16.10 -0.95
C LEU A 61 51.50 15.63 0.00
N ARG A 62 51.15 15.05 1.14
CA ARG A 62 52.11 14.49 2.10
C ARG A 62 52.58 13.10 1.64
N PRO A 63 53.88 12.82 1.57
CA PRO A 63 54.38 11.49 1.23
C PRO A 63 54.12 10.50 2.39
N GLY A 64 53.92 9.22 2.05
CA GLY A 64 53.72 8.15 3.02
C GLY A 64 52.31 8.07 3.60
N VAL A 65 51.41 8.99 3.26
CA VAL A 65 50.00 8.94 3.66
C VAL A 65 49.21 8.15 2.64
N PRO A 66 48.36 7.18 3.06
CA PRO A 66 47.44 6.51 2.15
C PRO A 66 46.26 7.45 1.84
N TYR A 67 46.02 7.69 0.56
CA TYR A 67 44.94 8.48 0.01
C TYR A 67 43.94 7.60 -0.73
N HIS A 68 42.66 7.96 -0.65
CA HIS A 68 41.59 7.42 -1.48
C HIS A 68 41.03 8.54 -2.35
N LEU A 69 40.91 8.26 -3.66
CA LEU A 69 40.32 9.19 -4.62
C LEU A 69 38.89 8.75 -4.92
N VAL A 70 37.96 9.67 -4.82
CA VAL A 70 36.56 9.50 -5.22
C VAL A 70 36.27 10.46 -6.36
N VAL A 71 35.72 9.95 -7.47
CA VAL A 71 35.32 10.76 -8.61
C VAL A 71 33.81 10.60 -8.81
N ALA A 72 33.10 11.72 -8.78
CA ALA A 72 31.67 11.77 -8.97
C ALA A 72 31.29 12.75 -10.08
N ALA A 73 30.37 12.36 -10.97
CA ALA A 73 29.86 13.24 -12.01
C ALA A 73 28.34 12.98 -12.21
N LYS A 74 27.61 14.03 -12.56
CA LYS A 74 26.15 13.93 -12.73
C LYS A 74 25.79 12.96 -13.86
N GLY A 75 25.02 11.91 -13.53
CA GLY A 75 24.59 10.88 -14.48
C GLY A 75 25.54 9.68 -14.57
N PHE A 76 26.63 9.68 -13.80
CA PHE A 76 27.60 8.60 -13.73
C PHE A 76 27.62 7.96 -12.35
N ALA A 77 28.05 6.71 -12.28
CA ALA A 77 28.32 6.02 -11.02
C ALA A 77 29.66 6.51 -10.44
N ASP A 78 29.70 6.68 -9.11
CA ASP A 78 30.92 7.09 -8.43
C ASP A 78 32.03 6.07 -8.62
N TRP A 79 33.24 6.57 -8.92
CA TRP A 79 34.44 5.76 -9.02
C TRP A 79 35.31 5.97 -7.79
N ASN A 80 35.85 4.87 -7.24
CA ASN A 80 36.69 4.88 -6.05
C ASN A 80 38.04 4.20 -6.36
N SER A 81 39.15 4.83 -5.98
CA SER A 81 40.47 4.21 -6.09
C SER A 81 40.75 3.21 -4.98
N HIS A 82 41.73 2.35 -5.21
CA HIS A 82 42.43 1.70 -4.10
C HIS A 82 43.30 2.73 -3.34
N ALA A 83 43.82 2.34 -2.18
CA ALA A 83 44.68 3.20 -1.40
C ALA A 83 45.96 3.56 -2.19
N ILE A 84 46.25 4.84 -2.36
CA ILE A 84 47.37 5.41 -3.07
C ILE A 84 48.35 5.97 -2.04
N THR A 85 49.61 5.51 -2.06
CA THR A 85 50.65 6.04 -1.18
C THR A 85 51.78 6.61 -2.06
N LEU A 86 52.10 7.89 -1.86
CA LEU A 86 53.12 8.58 -2.66
C LEU A 86 54.48 8.62 -1.95
N GLN A 87 55.54 8.48 -2.74
CA GLN A 87 56.92 8.72 -2.30
C GLN A 87 57.25 10.23 -2.32
N PRO A 88 58.23 10.70 -1.55
CA PRO A 88 58.68 12.08 -1.62
C PRO A 88 59.06 12.48 -3.05
N GLY A 89 58.44 13.58 -3.55
CA GLY A 89 58.66 14.10 -4.90
C GLY A 89 58.01 13.31 -6.02
N GLN A 90 57.22 12.27 -5.73
CA GLN A 90 56.55 11.46 -6.73
C GLN A 90 55.36 12.19 -7.35
N GLN A 91 55.31 12.26 -8.67
CA GLN A 91 54.12 12.57 -9.44
C GLN A 91 53.51 11.27 -9.97
N LEU A 92 52.30 10.97 -9.50
CA LEU A 92 51.54 9.80 -9.94
C LEU A 92 50.49 10.21 -10.97
N ASP A 93 50.58 9.63 -12.16
CA ASP A 93 49.55 9.74 -13.18
C ASP A 93 48.61 8.51 -13.09
N LEU A 94 47.34 8.75 -12.87
CA LEU A 94 46.31 7.71 -12.80
C LEU A 94 45.78 7.35 -14.20
N GLY A 95 46.19 8.08 -15.23
CA GLY A 95 45.68 7.93 -16.59
C GLY A 95 44.17 8.25 -16.68
N ASP A 96 43.46 7.52 -17.54
CA ASP A 96 42.03 7.72 -17.77
C ASP A 96 41.20 7.00 -16.75
N ILE A 97 40.48 7.76 -15.92
CA ILE A 97 39.49 7.26 -14.98
C ILE A 97 38.16 7.20 -15.71
N ARG A 98 37.72 5.99 -16.06
CA ARG A 98 36.48 5.76 -16.81
C ARG A 98 35.29 5.65 -15.88
N LEU A 99 34.34 6.58 -16.00
CA LEU A 99 33.08 6.52 -15.29
C LEU A 99 32.03 5.73 -16.09
N ASN A 100 31.35 4.84 -15.42
CA ASN A 100 30.18 4.15 -15.96
C ASN A 100 28.93 5.02 -15.79
N ILE A 101 28.00 4.97 -16.72
CA ILE A 101 26.70 5.64 -16.58
C ILE A 101 26.02 5.07 -15.32
N ALA A 102 25.50 5.95 -14.47
CA ALA A 102 24.70 5.54 -13.32
C ALA A 102 23.45 4.81 -13.83
N VAL A 103 23.45 3.49 -13.73
CA VAL A 103 22.22 2.72 -13.90
C VAL A 103 21.35 3.04 -12.70
N VAL A 104 20.41 3.98 -12.87
CA VAL A 104 19.31 4.12 -11.93
C VAL A 104 18.55 2.81 -12.00
N GLN A 105 18.91 1.86 -11.16
CA GLN A 105 18.02 0.74 -10.88
C GLN A 105 16.81 1.32 -10.18
N THR A 106 15.86 1.82 -10.95
CA THR A 106 14.49 1.93 -10.50
C THR A 106 14.07 0.48 -10.29
N THR A 107 14.21 0.00 -9.07
CA THR A 107 13.60 -1.25 -8.65
C THR A 107 12.10 -0.98 -8.74
N VAL A 108 11.51 -1.16 -9.92
CA VAL A 108 10.08 -1.32 -10.06
C VAL A 108 9.82 -2.65 -9.39
N THR A 109 9.60 -2.62 -8.09
CA THR A 109 9.02 -3.75 -7.38
C THR A 109 7.64 -3.88 -7.98
N ALA A 110 7.49 -4.81 -8.92
CA ALA A 110 6.19 -5.15 -9.48
C ALA A 110 5.37 -5.70 -8.29
N VAL A 111 4.62 -4.81 -7.65
CA VAL A 111 3.70 -5.19 -6.56
C VAL A 111 2.64 -6.07 -7.22
N SER A 112 2.52 -7.31 -6.78
CA SER A 112 1.54 -8.23 -7.34
C SER A 112 0.12 -7.70 -7.09
N THR A 113 -0.81 -8.01 -8.00
CA THR A 113 -2.23 -7.65 -7.84
C THR A 113 -2.78 -8.16 -6.50
N GLU A 114 -2.34 -9.33 -6.05
CA GLU A 114 -2.73 -9.89 -4.74
C GLU A 114 -2.18 -9.05 -3.57
N GLU A 115 -0.97 -8.53 -3.67
CA GLU A 115 -0.41 -7.67 -2.64
C GLU A 115 -1.15 -6.34 -2.56
N ILE A 116 -1.51 -5.75 -3.72
CA ILE A 116 -2.35 -4.54 -3.78
C ILE A 116 -3.71 -4.82 -3.14
N ALA A 117 -4.38 -5.91 -3.53
CA ALA A 117 -5.66 -6.32 -2.95
C ALA A 117 -5.55 -6.52 -1.42
N THR A 118 -4.47 -7.15 -0.95
CA THR A 118 -4.23 -7.37 0.48
C THR A 118 -4.05 -6.07 1.24
N ARG A 119 -3.36 -5.09 0.68
CA ARG A 119 -3.19 -3.75 1.28
C ARG A 119 -4.52 -3.01 1.34
N GLN A 120 -5.31 -3.05 0.26
CA GLN A 120 -6.64 -2.44 0.19
C GLN A 120 -7.58 -3.05 1.23
N VAL A 121 -7.67 -4.37 1.33
CA VAL A 121 -8.47 -5.07 2.34
C VAL A 121 -8.05 -4.70 3.76
N LYS A 122 -6.75 -4.63 4.06
CA LYS A 122 -6.27 -4.16 5.37
C LYS A 122 -6.69 -2.73 5.70
N ALA A 123 -6.86 -1.88 4.70
CA ALA A 123 -7.38 -0.52 4.88
C ALA A 123 -8.90 -0.56 5.08
N GLU A 124 -9.62 -1.34 4.29
CA GLU A 124 -11.08 -1.54 4.39
C GLU A 124 -11.50 -2.10 5.76
N GLU A 125 -10.77 -3.08 6.31
CA GLU A 125 -10.99 -3.65 7.65
C GLU A 125 -10.89 -2.64 8.82
N LYS A 126 -10.31 -1.46 8.55
CA LYS A 126 -10.16 -0.37 9.53
C LYS A 126 -11.19 0.74 9.32
N GLN A 127 -11.95 0.68 8.23
CA GLN A 127 -12.95 1.70 7.93
C GLN A 127 -14.10 1.63 8.91
N ARG A 128 -14.45 2.77 9.51
CA ARG A 128 -15.59 2.89 10.42
C ARG A 128 -16.31 4.21 10.19
N VAL A 129 -17.62 4.15 10.04
CA VAL A 129 -18.46 5.34 10.03
C VAL A 129 -18.48 5.92 11.43
N ILE A 130 -18.23 7.23 11.57
CA ILE A 130 -18.08 7.95 12.84
C ILE A 130 -17.13 7.29 13.85
N GLY A 131 -16.17 6.50 13.35
CA GLY A 131 -15.19 5.79 14.19
C GLY A 131 -15.74 4.53 14.91
N ILE A 132 -17.03 4.21 14.77
CA ILE A 132 -17.71 3.13 15.50
C ILE A 132 -18.18 2.03 14.54
N PHE A 133 -19.09 2.34 13.63
CA PHE A 133 -19.75 1.33 12.79
C PHE A 133 -18.83 0.79 11.70
N PRO A 134 -18.68 -0.55 11.58
CA PRO A 134 -17.84 -1.16 10.57
C PRO A 134 -18.34 -0.83 9.16
N ASN A 135 -17.40 -0.51 8.25
CA ASN A 135 -17.67 -0.17 6.86
C ASN A 135 -16.71 -0.93 5.94
N PHE A 136 -16.70 -2.25 6.04
CA PHE A 136 -15.67 -3.11 5.46
C PHE A 136 -15.94 -3.49 4.00
N PHE A 137 -17.22 -3.57 3.59
CA PHE A 137 -17.62 -3.94 2.24
C PHE A 137 -17.79 -2.75 1.29
N VAL A 138 -16.99 -1.70 1.50
CA VAL A 138 -16.96 -0.53 0.62
C VAL A 138 -15.54 -0.22 0.22
N THR A 139 -15.32 -0.08 -1.08
CA THR A 139 -14.05 0.43 -1.60
C THR A 139 -14.22 1.87 -2.09
N TYR A 140 -13.30 2.72 -1.65
CA TYR A 140 -13.17 4.11 -2.11
C TYR A 140 -11.97 4.29 -3.03
N GLU A 141 -11.28 3.20 -3.37
CA GLU A 141 -10.17 3.22 -4.29
C GLU A 141 -10.67 3.47 -5.71
N GLU A 142 -9.95 4.27 -6.48
CA GLU A 142 -10.28 4.57 -7.86
C GLU A 142 -10.07 3.35 -8.76
N HIS A 143 -9.01 2.59 -8.47
CA HIS A 143 -8.66 1.35 -9.16
C HIS A 143 -8.53 0.19 -8.17
N PRO A 144 -9.66 -0.34 -7.67
CA PRO A 144 -9.63 -1.43 -6.71
C PRO A 144 -9.16 -2.74 -7.37
N ALA A 145 -8.22 -3.40 -6.72
CA ALA A 145 -7.75 -4.71 -7.15
C ALA A 145 -8.81 -5.78 -6.87
N PRO A 146 -8.96 -6.80 -7.75
CA PRO A 146 -9.89 -7.90 -7.53
C PRO A 146 -9.50 -8.69 -6.28
N LEU A 147 -10.51 -9.15 -5.54
CA LEU A 147 -10.31 -9.90 -4.31
C LEU A 147 -10.11 -11.38 -4.60
N THR A 148 -9.08 -11.98 -4.01
CA THR A 148 -8.97 -13.45 -3.96
C THR A 148 -10.05 -14.04 -3.04
N PRO A 149 -10.43 -15.31 -3.22
CA PRO A 149 -11.36 -15.98 -2.31
C PRO A 149 -10.97 -15.83 -0.83
N LYS A 150 -9.69 -15.96 -0.52
CA LYS A 150 -9.14 -15.78 0.82
C LYS A 150 -9.46 -14.39 1.41
N LEU A 151 -9.36 -13.34 0.59
CA LEU A 151 -9.65 -11.97 1.02
C LEU A 151 -11.16 -11.72 1.18
N LYS A 152 -12.01 -12.33 0.33
CA LYS A 152 -13.47 -12.30 0.49
C LYS A 152 -13.90 -12.94 1.81
N PHE A 153 -13.39 -14.14 2.12
CA PHE A 153 -13.62 -14.80 3.41
C PHE A 153 -13.10 -13.98 4.59
N ARG A 154 -11.94 -13.35 4.45
CA ARG A 154 -11.37 -12.50 5.49
C ARG A 154 -12.27 -11.30 5.82
N LEU A 155 -12.79 -10.59 4.81
CA LEU A 155 -13.73 -9.48 5.01
C LEU A 155 -15.02 -9.96 5.67
N ALA A 156 -15.59 -11.07 5.19
CA ALA A 156 -16.82 -11.64 5.74
C ALA A 156 -16.65 -12.05 7.21
N LEU A 157 -15.61 -12.79 7.54
CA LEU A 157 -15.31 -13.14 8.92
C LEU A 157 -15.09 -11.90 9.80
N ARG A 158 -14.34 -10.91 9.30
CA ARG A 158 -14.12 -9.67 10.04
C ARG A 158 -15.43 -8.93 10.35
N ALA A 159 -16.37 -8.91 9.42
CA ALA A 159 -17.67 -8.29 9.60
C ALA A 159 -18.54 -9.07 10.61
N THR A 160 -18.57 -10.40 10.53
CA THR A 160 -19.39 -11.22 11.41
C THR A 160 -18.93 -11.19 12.86
N ILE A 161 -17.62 -11.16 13.13
CA ILE A 161 -17.06 -11.16 14.49
C ILE A 161 -16.80 -9.75 15.05
N ASP A 162 -17.21 -8.70 14.36
CA ASP A 162 -17.04 -7.33 14.87
C ASP A 162 -17.89 -7.08 16.11
N PRO A 163 -17.33 -6.51 17.20
CA PRO A 163 -18.09 -6.25 18.43
C PRO A 163 -19.36 -5.42 18.23
N VAL A 164 -19.35 -4.49 17.28
CA VAL A 164 -20.52 -3.65 16.96
C VAL A 164 -21.64 -4.49 16.38
N ASN A 165 -21.32 -5.54 15.60
CA ASN A 165 -22.34 -6.46 15.06
C ASN A 165 -23.07 -7.21 16.16
N PHE A 166 -22.38 -7.67 17.21
CA PHE A 166 -23.00 -8.29 18.36
C PHE A 166 -23.95 -7.35 19.11
N ILE A 167 -23.53 -6.08 19.31
CA ILE A 167 -24.34 -5.05 19.96
C ILE A 167 -25.57 -4.73 19.10
N ALA A 168 -25.39 -4.53 17.80
CA ALA A 168 -26.49 -4.24 16.87
C ALA A 168 -27.50 -5.40 16.81
N THR A 169 -27.02 -6.65 16.78
CA THR A 169 -27.87 -7.84 16.84
C THR A 169 -28.66 -7.88 18.14
N GLY A 170 -28.07 -7.52 19.28
CA GLY A 170 -28.75 -7.45 20.55
C GLY A 170 -29.86 -6.39 20.57
N ALA A 171 -29.59 -5.19 20.05
CA ALA A 171 -30.59 -4.16 19.90
C ALA A 171 -31.74 -4.59 18.98
N PHE A 172 -31.42 -5.23 17.84
CA PHE A 172 -32.41 -5.76 16.91
C PHE A 172 -33.26 -6.87 17.55
N ALA A 173 -32.67 -7.80 18.29
CA ALA A 173 -33.38 -8.81 19.05
C ALA A 173 -34.29 -8.21 20.11
N GLY A 174 -33.88 -7.10 20.75
CA GLY A 174 -34.71 -6.33 21.69
C GLY A 174 -35.92 -5.70 21.02
N MET A 175 -35.78 -5.12 19.85
CA MET A 175 -36.89 -4.59 19.05
C MET A 175 -37.85 -5.70 18.64
N ASN A 176 -37.33 -6.84 18.19
CA ASN A 176 -38.13 -8.02 17.85
C ASN A 176 -38.87 -8.56 19.07
N GLN A 177 -38.26 -8.57 20.25
CA GLN A 177 -38.87 -8.94 21.51
C GLN A 177 -40.02 -8.01 21.86
N ALA A 178 -39.85 -6.70 21.69
CA ALA A 178 -40.92 -5.71 21.95
C ALA A 178 -42.07 -5.81 20.93
N GLY A 179 -41.76 -6.22 19.69
CA GLY A 179 -42.74 -6.44 18.63
C GLY A 179 -43.35 -7.84 18.61
N ASP A 180 -42.97 -8.71 19.55
CA ASP A 180 -43.38 -10.12 19.62
C ASP A 180 -43.22 -10.90 18.31
N THR A 181 -42.07 -10.68 17.66
CA THR A 181 -41.76 -11.32 16.38
C THR A 181 -40.28 -11.71 16.33
N PRO A 182 -39.88 -12.87 15.76
CA PRO A 182 -40.74 -14.05 15.52
C PRO A 182 -41.40 -14.58 16.82
N ASP A 183 -42.38 -15.49 16.65
CA ASP A 183 -43.23 -16.06 17.74
C ASP A 183 -42.45 -16.95 18.73
N TYR A 184 -41.27 -16.52 19.16
CA TYR A 184 -40.61 -17.09 20.30
C TYR A 184 -41.31 -16.62 21.60
N GLN A 185 -41.21 -17.43 22.66
CA GLN A 185 -41.76 -17.03 23.95
C GLN A 185 -41.20 -15.67 24.43
N GLN A 186 -41.95 -14.99 25.30
CA GLN A 186 -41.49 -13.76 25.94
C GLN A 186 -40.48 -14.05 27.07
N GLY A 187 -39.79 -13.02 27.54
CA GLY A 187 -38.81 -13.11 28.61
C GLY A 187 -37.38 -13.41 28.13
N ALA A 188 -36.48 -13.73 29.07
CA ALA A 188 -35.06 -13.87 28.81
C ALA A 188 -34.72 -14.99 27.81
N VAL A 189 -35.44 -16.11 27.86
CA VAL A 189 -35.24 -17.24 26.95
C VAL A 189 -35.62 -16.85 25.52
N GLY A 190 -36.80 -16.23 25.37
CA GLY A 190 -37.26 -15.77 24.04
C GLY A 190 -36.37 -14.68 23.47
N TYR A 191 -35.84 -13.79 24.29
CA TYR A 191 -34.84 -12.83 23.87
C TYR A 191 -33.53 -13.52 23.35
N ALA A 192 -33.04 -14.50 24.10
CA ALA A 192 -31.85 -15.25 23.70
C ALA A 192 -32.07 -16.02 22.37
N GLN A 193 -33.28 -16.58 22.17
CA GLN A 193 -33.66 -17.23 20.92
C GLN A 193 -33.69 -16.24 19.74
N ARG A 194 -34.32 -15.07 19.91
CA ARG A 194 -34.36 -13.99 18.90
C ARG A 194 -32.97 -13.48 18.61
N TYR A 195 -32.11 -13.33 19.63
CA TYR A 195 -30.73 -12.94 19.46
C TYR A 195 -29.94 -13.97 18.61
N GLY A 196 -30.03 -15.25 18.99
CA GLY A 196 -29.37 -16.34 18.28
C GLY A 196 -29.83 -16.44 16.81
N ALA A 197 -31.15 -16.33 16.59
CA ALA A 197 -31.75 -16.35 15.25
C ALA A 197 -31.26 -15.16 14.40
N ALA A 198 -31.32 -13.94 14.93
CA ALA A 198 -30.87 -12.74 14.21
C ALA A 198 -29.34 -12.78 13.89
N TYR A 199 -28.53 -13.30 14.83
CA TYR A 199 -27.12 -13.48 14.59
C TYR A 199 -26.86 -14.56 13.52
N ALA A 200 -27.57 -15.69 13.55
CA ALA A 200 -27.46 -16.75 12.55
C ALA A 200 -27.87 -16.27 11.15
N ASP A 201 -28.95 -15.49 11.06
CA ASP A 201 -29.39 -14.87 9.80
C ASP A 201 -28.30 -13.96 9.21
N GLY A 202 -27.78 -13.02 10.02
CA GLY A 202 -26.73 -12.10 9.59
C GLY A 202 -25.45 -12.82 9.24
N PHE A 203 -25.02 -13.79 10.05
CA PHE A 203 -23.84 -14.61 9.78
C PHE A 203 -23.96 -15.36 8.46
N THR A 204 -25.09 -16.05 8.24
CA THR A 204 -25.35 -16.82 7.01
C THR A 204 -25.37 -15.91 5.79
N ASN A 205 -26.06 -14.77 5.88
CA ASN A 205 -26.14 -13.80 4.80
C ASN A 205 -24.75 -13.27 4.42
N ILE A 206 -23.96 -12.82 5.40
CA ILE A 206 -22.61 -12.29 5.15
C ILE A 206 -21.67 -13.39 4.63
N MET A 207 -21.71 -14.59 5.19
CA MET A 207 -20.81 -15.67 4.75
C MET A 207 -21.18 -16.20 3.35
N VAL A 208 -22.48 -16.40 3.09
CA VAL A 208 -22.93 -16.91 1.78
C VAL A 208 -22.83 -15.81 0.72
N GLY A 209 -23.41 -14.63 0.99
CA GLY A 209 -23.48 -13.53 0.02
C GLY A 209 -22.21 -12.70 -0.10
N GLY A 210 -21.38 -12.65 0.94
CA GLY A 210 -20.14 -11.87 0.97
C GLY A 210 -18.85 -12.66 0.74
N ALA A 211 -18.87 -14.01 0.89
CA ALA A 211 -17.68 -14.82 0.71
C ALA A 211 -17.89 -16.04 -0.19
N ILE A 212 -18.81 -16.96 0.13
CA ILE A 212 -18.94 -18.25 -0.55
C ILE A 212 -19.34 -18.03 -2.01
N LEU A 213 -20.52 -17.44 -2.24
CA LEU A 213 -21.01 -17.20 -3.61
C LEU A 213 -20.14 -16.26 -4.41
N PRO A 214 -19.62 -15.12 -3.85
CA PRO A 214 -18.68 -14.29 -4.59
C PRO A 214 -17.40 -15.00 -5.01
N SER A 215 -16.93 -15.96 -4.20
CA SER A 215 -15.74 -16.75 -4.56
C SER A 215 -16.02 -17.75 -5.67
N LEU A 216 -17.18 -18.38 -5.65
CA LEU A 216 -17.59 -19.37 -6.67
C LEU A 216 -17.97 -18.72 -8.00
N LEU A 217 -18.63 -17.55 -7.95
CA LEU A 217 -19.16 -16.84 -9.11
C LEU A 217 -18.22 -15.76 -9.63
N HIS A 218 -17.02 -15.63 -9.05
CA HIS A 218 -16.04 -14.59 -9.41
C HIS A 218 -16.63 -13.17 -9.34
N GLN A 219 -17.41 -12.88 -8.27
CA GLN A 219 -18.04 -11.59 -8.01
C GLN A 219 -17.31 -10.86 -6.88
N ASP A 220 -17.21 -9.52 -6.97
CA ASP A 220 -16.69 -8.70 -5.90
C ASP A 220 -17.84 -8.28 -4.97
N PRO A 221 -17.82 -8.61 -3.68
CA PRO A 221 -18.91 -8.32 -2.75
C PRO A 221 -18.93 -6.85 -2.28
N ARG A 222 -17.96 -6.04 -2.68
CA ARG A 222 -17.84 -4.65 -2.22
C ARG A 222 -18.72 -3.70 -3.03
N TYR A 223 -19.24 -2.66 -2.38
CA TYR A 223 -19.74 -1.46 -3.03
C TYR A 223 -18.58 -0.60 -3.55
N PHE A 224 -18.67 -0.17 -4.80
CA PHE A 224 -17.68 0.69 -5.44
C PHE A 224 -18.18 2.13 -5.44
N TYR A 225 -17.66 2.91 -4.51
CA TYR A 225 -18.03 4.32 -4.39
C TYR A 225 -17.75 5.10 -5.67
N LYS A 226 -18.75 5.79 -6.21
CA LYS A 226 -18.61 6.57 -7.44
C LYS A 226 -18.06 7.96 -7.21
N GLY A 227 -18.65 8.71 -6.33
CA GLY A 227 -18.20 10.05 -5.92
C GLY A 227 -18.23 11.15 -6.99
N THR A 228 -18.39 10.81 -8.26
CA THR A 228 -18.32 11.73 -9.40
C THR A 228 -19.56 11.65 -10.28
N GLY A 229 -19.80 12.69 -11.08
CA GLY A 229 -20.96 12.79 -11.95
C GLY A 229 -22.19 13.45 -11.31
N SER A 230 -23.32 13.46 -12.03
CA SER A 230 -24.56 14.07 -11.56
C SER A 230 -25.18 13.28 -10.40
N VAL A 231 -25.94 13.95 -9.54
CA VAL A 231 -26.67 13.32 -8.42
C VAL A 231 -27.56 12.18 -8.92
N LYS A 232 -28.28 12.35 -10.03
CA LYS A 232 -29.10 11.28 -10.63
C LYS A 232 -28.25 10.06 -11.00
N SER A 233 -27.09 10.24 -11.60
CA SER A 233 -26.19 9.15 -12.00
C SER A 233 -25.65 8.40 -10.79
N ARG A 234 -25.37 9.09 -9.67
CA ARG A 234 -24.91 8.50 -8.41
C ARG A 234 -26.01 7.70 -7.72
N ILE A 235 -27.25 8.25 -7.68
CA ILE A 235 -28.42 7.54 -7.15
C ILE A 235 -28.70 6.27 -7.95
N LEU A 236 -28.70 6.36 -9.28
CA LEU A 236 -28.93 5.20 -10.15
C LEU A 236 -27.87 4.11 -9.95
N GLN A 237 -26.61 4.50 -9.81
CA GLN A 237 -25.56 3.53 -9.54
C GLN A 237 -25.73 2.87 -8.18
N ALA A 238 -25.94 3.64 -7.11
CA ALA A 238 -26.15 3.10 -5.77
C ALA A 238 -27.34 2.13 -5.73
N ALA A 239 -28.48 2.51 -6.32
CA ALA A 239 -29.63 1.62 -6.42
C ALA A 239 -29.35 0.37 -7.28
N ALA A 240 -28.59 0.51 -8.35
CA ALA A 240 -28.26 -0.61 -9.23
C ALA A 240 -27.36 -1.65 -8.56
N PHE A 241 -26.51 -1.28 -7.60
CA PHE A 241 -25.63 -2.23 -6.90
C PHE A 241 -26.39 -3.27 -6.07
N SER A 242 -27.64 -3.02 -5.71
CA SER A 242 -28.48 -4.05 -5.05
C SER A 242 -28.77 -5.25 -5.96
N VAL A 243 -28.79 -5.05 -7.30
CA VAL A 243 -29.07 -6.08 -8.30
C VAL A 243 -27.90 -6.33 -9.26
N LEU A 244 -26.93 -5.43 -9.35
CA LEU A 244 -25.72 -5.53 -10.15
C LEU A 244 -24.49 -5.46 -9.25
N CYS A 245 -23.43 -6.14 -9.63
CA CYS A 245 -22.13 -6.05 -8.96
C CYS A 245 -20.99 -6.01 -9.97
N LYS A 246 -19.78 -5.80 -9.50
CA LYS A 246 -18.57 -5.99 -10.30
C LYS A 246 -18.11 -7.44 -10.19
N GLY A 247 -17.67 -8.00 -11.30
CA GLY A 247 -16.91 -9.25 -11.27
C GLY A 247 -15.44 -9.00 -10.92
N ASP A 248 -14.72 -10.07 -10.61
CA ASP A 248 -13.26 -10.01 -10.39
C ASP A 248 -12.50 -9.53 -11.66
N ASN A 249 -13.14 -9.56 -12.82
CA ASN A 249 -12.66 -8.98 -14.08
C ASN A 249 -13.02 -7.49 -14.27
N GLY A 250 -13.63 -6.86 -13.27
CA GLY A 250 -14.07 -5.45 -13.29
C GLY A 250 -15.35 -5.17 -14.11
N ARG A 251 -15.94 -6.18 -14.77
CA ARG A 251 -17.15 -6.01 -15.59
C ARG A 251 -18.40 -6.06 -14.72
N TRP A 252 -19.45 -5.34 -15.14
CA TRP A 252 -20.75 -5.40 -14.52
C TRP A 252 -21.44 -6.74 -14.82
N GLN A 253 -22.09 -7.30 -13.81
CA GLN A 253 -22.88 -8.52 -13.91
C GLN A 253 -24.03 -8.51 -12.90
N PHE A 254 -25.00 -9.41 -13.04
CA PHE A 254 -26.09 -9.56 -12.10
C PHE A 254 -25.56 -10.08 -10.77
N ASN A 255 -26.04 -9.52 -9.65
CA ASN A 255 -25.54 -9.79 -8.29
C ASN A 255 -26.13 -11.08 -7.72
N TYR A 256 -25.79 -12.21 -8.33
CA TYR A 256 -26.23 -13.53 -7.86
C TYR A 256 -25.76 -13.81 -6.43
N SER A 257 -24.60 -13.29 -6.04
CA SER A 257 -24.01 -13.56 -4.74
C SER A 257 -24.82 -12.96 -3.60
N SER A 258 -25.13 -11.67 -3.66
CA SER A 258 -25.89 -11.01 -2.59
C SER A 258 -27.33 -11.53 -2.54
N ILE A 259 -28.00 -11.65 -3.69
CA ILE A 259 -29.37 -12.17 -3.76
C ILE A 259 -29.42 -13.62 -3.32
N GLY A 260 -28.45 -14.44 -3.75
CA GLY A 260 -28.33 -15.83 -3.30
C GLY A 260 -28.05 -15.96 -1.81
N GLY A 261 -27.28 -15.04 -1.24
CA GLY A 261 -27.04 -14.94 0.22
C GLY A 261 -28.30 -14.65 1.00
N ASP A 262 -29.12 -13.68 0.54
CA ASP A 262 -30.42 -13.37 1.15
C ASP A 262 -31.37 -14.56 1.11
N LEU A 263 -31.50 -15.21 -0.05
CA LEU A 263 -32.34 -16.39 -0.22
C LEU A 263 -31.86 -17.57 0.64
N ALA A 264 -30.54 -17.81 0.68
CA ALA A 264 -29.96 -18.85 1.50
C ALA A 264 -30.18 -18.61 3.00
N SER A 265 -29.97 -17.37 3.46
CA SER A 265 -30.24 -16.99 4.84
C SER A 265 -31.70 -17.21 5.20
N GLY A 266 -32.65 -16.74 4.40
CA GLY A 266 -34.06 -16.96 4.59
C GLY A 266 -34.48 -18.43 4.54
N ALA A 267 -33.85 -19.24 3.68
CA ALA A 267 -34.13 -20.68 3.64
C ALA A 267 -33.61 -21.41 4.88
N ILE A 268 -32.41 -21.07 5.34
CA ILE A 268 -31.79 -21.67 6.54
C ILE A 268 -32.51 -21.23 7.81
N SER A 269 -33.03 -19.99 7.88
CA SER A 269 -33.81 -19.53 9.05
C SER A 269 -35.06 -20.34 9.30
N ASN A 270 -35.64 -20.98 8.27
CA ASN A 270 -36.76 -21.94 8.47
C ASN A 270 -36.41 -23.17 9.33
N ILE A 271 -35.13 -23.45 9.58
CA ILE A 271 -34.70 -24.57 10.42
C ILE A 271 -34.89 -24.23 11.90
N TYR A 272 -34.59 -23.00 12.33
CA TYR A 272 -34.56 -22.61 13.72
C TYR A 272 -35.65 -21.59 14.13
N TYR A 273 -36.38 -21.01 13.18
CA TYR A 273 -37.52 -20.16 13.51
C TYR A 273 -38.69 -20.97 14.08
N PRO A 274 -39.59 -20.35 14.87
CA PRO A 274 -40.83 -21.00 15.31
C PRO A 274 -41.68 -21.52 14.13
N PRO A 275 -42.41 -22.64 14.28
CA PRO A 275 -43.20 -23.21 13.19
C PRO A 275 -44.16 -22.22 12.52
N SER A 276 -44.75 -21.30 13.31
CA SER A 276 -45.67 -20.26 12.80
C SER A 276 -45.01 -19.27 11.87
N ASN A 277 -43.69 -19.09 11.97
CA ASN A 277 -42.93 -18.16 11.13
C ASN A 277 -42.23 -18.84 9.94
N ARG A 278 -42.31 -20.16 9.83
CA ARG A 278 -41.69 -20.93 8.72
C ARG A 278 -42.54 -20.87 7.49
N SER A 279 -41.98 -20.34 6.39
CA SER A 279 -42.69 -20.32 5.11
C SER A 279 -41.76 -19.98 3.95
N ALA A 280 -42.17 -20.33 2.74
CA ALA A 280 -41.49 -19.82 1.54
C ALA A 280 -41.58 -18.30 1.42
N SER A 281 -42.71 -17.71 1.95
CA SER A 281 -42.89 -16.26 1.98
C SER A 281 -41.79 -15.59 2.82
N LEU A 282 -41.38 -16.17 3.96
CA LEU A 282 -40.27 -15.66 4.79
C LEU A 282 -38.99 -15.50 3.96
N VAL A 283 -38.65 -16.49 3.13
CA VAL A 283 -37.45 -16.47 2.30
C VAL A 283 -37.48 -15.29 1.34
N PHE A 284 -38.55 -15.10 0.62
CA PHE A 284 -38.69 -14.02 -0.36
C PHE A 284 -38.81 -12.64 0.28
N VAL A 285 -39.53 -12.53 1.39
CA VAL A 285 -39.64 -11.26 2.15
C VAL A 285 -38.28 -10.84 2.67
N ASN A 286 -37.51 -11.75 3.27
CA ASN A 286 -36.17 -11.47 3.75
C ASN A 286 -35.23 -11.07 2.61
N ALA A 287 -35.33 -11.71 1.46
CA ALA A 287 -34.54 -11.32 0.28
C ALA A 287 -34.90 -9.90 -0.20
N LEU A 288 -36.17 -9.53 -0.26
CA LEU A 288 -36.61 -8.20 -0.64
C LEU A 288 -36.15 -7.13 0.38
N LEU A 289 -36.25 -7.45 1.69
CA LEU A 289 -35.76 -6.57 2.75
C LEU A 289 -34.23 -6.38 2.67
N GLY A 290 -33.49 -7.45 2.40
CA GLY A 290 -32.04 -7.41 2.17
C GLY A 290 -31.67 -6.52 0.99
N MET A 291 -32.37 -6.65 -0.15
CA MET A 291 -32.19 -5.79 -1.31
C MET A 291 -32.48 -4.33 -1.00
N GLY A 292 -33.60 -4.05 -0.31
CA GLY A 292 -33.97 -2.70 0.12
C GLY A 292 -32.95 -2.08 1.08
N GLY A 293 -32.46 -2.88 2.03
CA GLY A 293 -31.42 -2.49 2.96
C GLY A 293 -30.11 -2.12 2.24
N ARG A 294 -29.70 -2.92 1.25
CA ARG A 294 -28.51 -2.58 0.41
C ARG A 294 -28.69 -1.27 -0.35
N VAL A 295 -29.85 -1.04 -0.97
CA VAL A 295 -30.13 0.25 -1.63
C VAL A 295 -29.96 1.41 -0.67
N ALA A 296 -30.50 1.30 0.55
CA ALA A 296 -30.39 2.35 1.55
C ALA A 296 -28.94 2.57 2.01
N ASP A 297 -28.21 1.47 2.24
CA ASP A 297 -26.80 1.52 2.61
C ASP A 297 -25.94 2.14 1.50
N ASP A 298 -26.08 1.67 0.26
CA ASP A 298 -25.31 2.16 -0.90
C ASP A 298 -25.59 3.65 -1.17
N LEU A 299 -26.82 4.12 -0.99
CA LEU A 299 -27.15 5.54 -1.02
C LEU A 299 -26.48 6.31 0.13
N ALA A 300 -26.49 5.75 1.33
CA ALA A 300 -25.81 6.36 2.47
C ALA A 300 -24.29 6.39 2.25
N GLN A 301 -23.68 5.34 1.69
CA GLN A 301 -22.27 5.31 1.29
C GLN A 301 -21.94 6.43 0.31
N GLU A 302 -22.82 6.62 -0.69
CA GLU A 302 -22.58 7.56 -1.77
C GLU A 302 -22.69 9.02 -1.32
N PHE A 303 -23.60 9.34 -0.40
CA PHE A 303 -23.89 10.74 -0.04
C PHE A 303 -23.49 11.16 1.36
N VAL A 304 -23.38 10.21 2.30
CA VAL A 304 -23.20 10.50 3.73
C VAL A 304 -21.93 9.85 4.28
N PHE A 305 -21.80 8.53 4.18
CA PHE A 305 -20.82 7.76 4.96
C PHE A 305 -19.38 8.05 4.55
N LYS A 306 -19.08 8.36 3.29
CA LYS A 306 -17.73 8.75 2.88
C LYS A 306 -17.16 9.90 3.73
N LYS A 307 -18.00 10.89 4.06
CA LYS A 307 -17.57 12.06 4.85
C LYS A 307 -17.35 11.73 6.32
N LEU A 308 -18.02 10.69 6.82
CA LEU A 308 -18.01 10.25 8.20
C LEU A 308 -17.09 9.05 8.45
N THR A 309 -16.59 8.43 7.37
CA THR A 309 -15.71 7.26 7.48
C THR A 309 -14.29 7.68 7.79
N THR A 310 -13.75 7.17 8.89
CA THR A 310 -12.35 7.34 9.27
C THR A 310 -11.46 6.53 8.33
N ARG A 311 -10.62 7.24 7.57
CA ARG A 311 -9.54 6.65 6.78
C ARG A 311 -8.22 6.90 7.52
N ARG A 312 -7.55 5.86 7.98
CA ARG A 312 -6.15 5.96 8.37
C ARG A 312 -5.30 5.62 7.13
N HIS A 313 -5.05 6.63 6.29
CA HIS A 313 -3.91 6.58 5.39
C HIS A 313 -2.63 6.68 6.24
N LYS A 314 -1.81 5.66 6.20
CA LYS A 314 -0.39 5.73 6.53
C LYS A 314 0.40 5.34 5.31
#